data_47d39924ae904988f6ae45e3fc403f85
#
_entry.id   47d39924ae904988f6ae45e3fc403f85
#
_cell.length_a   1.000
_cell.length_b   1.000
_cell.length_c   1.000
_cell.angle_alpha   90.00
_cell.angle_beta   90.00
_cell.angle_gamma   90.00
#
_symmetry.space_group_name_H-M   'P 1'
#
loop_
_entity.id
_entity.type
_entity.pdbx_description
1 polymer ?
#
loop_
_entity_poly.entity_id
_entity_poly.type
_entity_poly.pdbx_seq_one_letter_code
_entity_poly.pdbx_strand_id
1 'polypeptide(L)'
;MSMKKTLVSALTTALVVGAASTTFAAANPFEDVPADHWAYDAISQLAADGVIEGYGDGTYRGDQEITRYEMAQMIARAMAKNPSGADKAMVDKLAAEFADELNNLGVRVAALEKKVDNVKWHGLFRYTWMRPREENDEHSSTVNNFRLRLSMTARVNEHWTANGRMEYGSKNDNMKSAANVTGGDNGGFTVNRLWAAGEYGATTIWLGKFPGFSLADNGMIFDDDMAGGFVQFGNKANVRLTAGRYKIGARDDNELDMGTESYASIEVNSDPNQKFTAGAGYHYFANNAKLRAQVVDGRQYNDKSINIWTVGLGYKFDKNVALTGAYARNTKGDIESKHRTAWFAQLSYKGADPKDKGSWGAFLAYRHLGDYASIAPTYDSIANSQKGAQLGFSYTFLPNIVGQLEYYLGKNIHDNDRQDTIFSRVSLYF
;
A
#
# COMPACT_ATOMS: atom_id res chain seq x y z
N MET A 1 22.16 -8.57 0.69
CA MET A 1 21.57 -9.66 -0.09
C MET A 1 22.20 -9.61 -1.47
N SER A 2 22.94 -10.64 -1.87
CA SER A 2 23.93 -10.61 -2.96
C SER A 2 23.34 -10.24 -4.32
N MET A 3 24.02 -9.34 -5.07
CA MET A 3 23.71 -8.93 -6.46
C MET A 3 23.45 -10.11 -7.43
N LYS A 4 23.91 -11.31 -7.11
CA LYS A 4 23.68 -12.53 -7.89
C LYS A 4 22.20 -12.95 -7.97
N LYS A 5 21.36 -12.57 -6.99
CA LYS A 5 19.91 -12.91 -6.98
C LYS A 5 19.08 -11.97 -7.84
N THR A 6 19.49 -10.74 -8.01
CA THR A 6 18.75 -9.73 -8.78
C THR A 6 18.91 -9.92 -10.30
N LEU A 7 20.08 -10.35 -10.74
CA LEU A 7 20.34 -10.65 -12.16
C LEU A 7 19.53 -11.87 -12.64
N VAL A 8 19.37 -12.87 -11.77
CA VAL A 8 18.58 -14.08 -12.05
C VAL A 8 17.09 -13.75 -12.16
N SER A 9 16.57 -12.81 -11.36
CA SER A 9 15.16 -12.42 -11.40
C SER A 9 14.78 -11.62 -12.65
N ALA A 10 15.65 -10.78 -13.18
CA ALA A 10 15.37 -9.97 -14.38
C ALA A 10 15.38 -10.81 -15.68
N LEU A 11 16.12 -11.91 -15.72
CA LEU A 11 16.21 -12.81 -16.87
C LEU A 11 15.14 -13.91 -16.89
N THR A 12 14.53 -14.24 -15.75
CA THR A 12 13.49 -15.29 -15.64
C THR A 12 12.14 -14.89 -16.20
N THR A 13 11.87 -13.60 -16.38
CA THR A 13 10.56 -13.14 -16.89
C THR A 13 10.41 -13.26 -18.42
N ALA A 14 11.48 -13.54 -19.15
CA ALA A 14 11.47 -13.58 -20.61
C ALA A 14 11.49 -15.02 -21.23
N LEU A 15 11.52 -16.09 -20.43
CA LEU A 15 11.84 -17.43 -20.93
C LEU A 15 10.95 -18.57 -20.38
N VAL A 16 9.65 -18.34 -20.22
CA VAL A 16 8.71 -19.46 -19.96
C VAL A 16 7.87 -19.72 -21.19
N VAL A 17 8.42 -20.49 -22.15
CA VAL A 17 7.63 -21.28 -23.09
C VAL A 17 8.41 -22.59 -23.41
N GLY A 18 7.87 -23.69 -22.96
CA GLY A 18 7.98 -25.01 -23.58
C GLY A 18 9.19 -25.87 -23.24
N ALA A 19 9.07 -26.77 -22.28
CA ALA A 19 9.93 -27.94 -22.19
C ALA A 19 9.12 -29.22 -22.33
N ALA A 20 9.29 -29.92 -23.44
CA ALA A 20 8.97 -31.33 -23.56
C ALA A 20 10.31 -32.10 -23.62
N SER A 21 10.52 -32.95 -22.64
CA SER A 21 11.75 -33.78 -22.53
C SER A 21 11.67 -35.00 -23.41
N THR A 22 12.65 -35.17 -24.30
CA THR A 22 13.00 -36.47 -24.91
C THR A 22 14.47 -36.72 -24.72
N THR A 23 14.82 -37.79 -24.01
CA THR A 23 16.17 -38.29 -23.81
C THR A 23 16.65 -38.96 -25.11
N PHE A 24 17.59 -38.31 -25.82
CA PHE A 24 18.45 -38.93 -26.82
C PHE A 24 19.90 -38.60 -26.49
N ALA A 25 20.81 -39.57 -26.71
CA ALA A 25 22.24 -39.32 -26.64
C ALA A 25 22.57 -38.14 -27.58
N ALA A 26 23.05 -37.07 -27.00
CA ALA A 26 23.15 -35.78 -27.67
C ALA A 26 24.27 -35.85 -28.74
N ALA A 27 23.87 -35.97 -30.00
CA ALA A 27 24.71 -35.50 -31.08
C ALA A 27 24.83 -33.97 -30.94
N ASN A 28 26.04 -33.44 -31.15
CA ASN A 28 26.22 -31.97 -31.18
C ASN A 28 25.24 -31.39 -32.19
N PRO A 29 24.31 -30.51 -31.79
CA PRO A 29 23.35 -29.92 -32.70
C PRO A 29 23.94 -28.85 -33.63
N PHE A 30 25.23 -28.51 -33.45
CA PHE A 30 25.90 -27.47 -34.21
C PHE A 30 26.96 -28.10 -35.14
N GLU A 31 26.81 -27.87 -36.43
CA GLU A 31 27.69 -28.44 -37.48
C GLU A 31 29.08 -27.80 -37.49
N ASP A 32 29.26 -26.66 -36.87
CA ASP A 32 30.45 -25.80 -36.93
C ASP A 32 31.29 -25.78 -35.64
N VAL A 33 31.04 -26.66 -34.68
CA VAL A 33 31.90 -26.79 -33.48
C VAL A 33 32.86 -27.95 -33.66
N PRO A 34 34.19 -27.73 -33.75
CA PRO A 34 35.18 -28.80 -33.95
C PRO A 34 35.19 -29.77 -32.76
N ALA A 35 35.26 -31.08 -33.06
CA ALA A 35 35.20 -32.14 -32.05
C ALA A 35 36.42 -32.16 -31.09
N ASP A 36 37.51 -31.55 -31.48
CA ASP A 36 38.74 -31.42 -30.70
C ASP A 36 38.80 -30.13 -29.86
N HIS A 37 37.76 -29.27 -29.98
CA HIS A 37 37.71 -28.05 -29.18
C HIS A 37 37.38 -28.39 -27.72
N TRP A 38 38.10 -27.80 -26.76
CA TRP A 38 37.95 -28.08 -25.34
C TRP A 38 36.52 -27.90 -24.79
N ALA A 39 35.73 -27.05 -25.43
CA ALA A 39 34.34 -26.76 -25.03
C ALA A 39 33.30 -27.62 -25.77
N TYR A 40 33.70 -28.51 -26.72
CA TYR A 40 32.77 -29.27 -27.55
C TYR A 40 31.73 -30.06 -26.73
N ASP A 41 32.22 -30.86 -25.78
CA ASP A 41 31.35 -31.67 -24.92
C ASP A 41 30.46 -30.80 -24.07
N ALA A 42 30.98 -29.68 -23.53
CA ALA A 42 30.21 -28.74 -22.72
C ALA A 42 29.11 -28.06 -23.54
N ILE A 43 29.39 -27.62 -24.75
CA ILE A 43 28.41 -26.98 -25.65
C ILE A 43 27.36 -28.00 -26.08
N SER A 44 27.75 -29.21 -26.46
CA SER A 44 26.84 -30.28 -26.86
C SER A 44 25.86 -30.65 -25.74
N GLN A 45 26.37 -30.83 -24.53
CA GLN A 45 25.55 -31.13 -23.35
C GLN A 45 24.61 -29.98 -23.01
N LEU A 46 25.10 -28.75 -22.92
CA LEU A 46 24.30 -27.57 -22.59
C LEU A 46 23.24 -27.25 -23.64
N ALA A 47 23.54 -27.58 -24.93
CA ALA A 47 22.56 -27.44 -26.00
C ALA A 47 21.47 -28.51 -25.92
N ALA A 48 21.82 -29.77 -25.61
CA ALA A 48 20.86 -30.86 -25.43
C ALA A 48 19.89 -30.58 -24.28
N ASP A 49 20.37 -29.95 -23.22
CA ASP A 49 19.54 -29.57 -22.06
C ASP A 49 18.83 -28.22 -22.26
N GLY A 50 18.92 -27.64 -23.46
CA GLY A 50 18.28 -26.37 -23.80
C GLY A 50 18.80 -25.16 -22.99
N VAL A 51 20.02 -25.28 -22.45
CA VAL A 51 20.67 -24.19 -21.68
C VAL A 51 21.34 -23.20 -22.63
N ILE A 52 21.85 -23.69 -23.77
CA ILE A 52 22.42 -22.87 -24.84
C ILE A 52 21.60 -23.11 -26.12
N GLU A 53 21.29 -22.05 -26.83
CA GLU A 53 20.65 -22.06 -28.12
C GLU A 53 21.63 -21.51 -29.17
N GLY A 54 21.80 -22.21 -30.29
CA GLY A 54 22.57 -21.70 -31.42
C GLY A 54 21.77 -20.72 -32.27
N TYR A 55 22.27 -20.45 -33.47
CA TYR A 55 21.53 -19.69 -34.46
C TYR A 55 20.41 -20.53 -35.08
N GLY A 56 19.33 -19.90 -35.53
CA GLY A 56 18.17 -20.60 -36.11
C GLY A 56 18.45 -21.39 -37.40
N ASP A 57 19.65 -21.32 -37.92
CA ASP A 57 20.15 -22.08 -39.07
C ASP A 57 20.90 -23.39 -38.71
N GLY A 58 20.90 -23.76 -37.43
CA GLY A 58 21.58 -24.97 -36.95
C GLY A 58 23.10 -24.81 -36.73
N THR A 59 23.61 -23.60 -36.80
CA THR A 59 25.03 -23.32 -36.55
C THR A 59 25.25 -22.71 -35.18
N TYR A 60 26.40 -22.97 -34.57
CA TYR A 60 26.89 -22.28 -33.38
C TYR A 60 27.75 -21.08 -33.74
N ARG A 61 28.31 -21.07 -34.95
CA ARG A 61 29.23 -20.08 -35.54
C ARG A 61 30.46 -19.84 -34.67
N GLY A 62 31.05 -20.95 -34.20
CA GLY A 62 32.25 -20.92 -33.36
C GLY A 62 33.48 -20.28 -34.01
N ASP A 63 33.56 -20.28 -35.37
CA ASP A 63 34.58 -19.59 -36.14
C ASP A 63 34.33 -18.07 -36.30
N GLN A 64 33.16 -17.57 -35.90
CA GLN A 64 32.86 -16.16 -35.92
C GLN A 64 33.47 -15.53 -34.66
N GLU A 65 34.27 -14.50 -34.82
CA GLU A 65 34.82 -13.76 -33.68
C GLU A 65 33.70 -13.25 -32.80
N ILE A 66 33.38 -13.95 -31.70
CA ILE A 66 32.48 -13.53 -30.67
C ILE A 66 33.29 -12.69 -29.69
N THR A 67 32.78 -11.52 -29.34
CA THR A 67 33.43 -10.74 -28.29
C THR A 67 33.28 -11.46 -26.94
N ARG A 68 34.26 -11.29 -26.05
CA ARG A 68 34.18 -11.85 -24.68
C ARG A 68 32.90 -11.41 -23.95
N TYR A 69 32.36 -10.23 -24.27
CA TYR A 69 31.09 -9.75 -23.71
C TYR A 69 29.88 -10.53 -24.20
N GLU A 70 29.83 -10.91 -25.48
CA GLU A 70 28.75 -11.76 -26.02
C GLU A 70 28.78 -13.14 -25.37
N MET A 71 29.98 -13.73 -25.21
CA MET A 71 30.15 -15.00 -24.50
C MET A 71 29.71 -14.89 -23.04
N ALA A 72 30.05 -13.81 -22.34
CA ALA A 72 29.61 -13.56 -20.98
C ALA A 72 28.08 -13.43 -20.88
N GLN A 73 27.42 -12.84 -21.88
CA GLN A 73 25.96 -12.80 -21.94
C GLN A 73 25.32 -14.18 -22.10
N MET A 74 25.92 -15.05 -22.93
CA MET A 74 25.46 -16.44 -23.07
C MET A 74 25.62 -17.22 -21.76
N ILE A 75 26.75 -17.08 -21.08
CA ILE A 75 26.99 -17.69 -19.77
C ILE A 75 25.99 -17.16 -18.72
N ALA A 76 25.71 -15.86 -18.71
CA ALA A 76 24.73 -15.29 -17.81
C ALA A 76 23.31 -15.87 -18.06
N ARG A 77 22.92 -16.09 -19.32
CA ARG A 77 21.65 -16.76 -19.67
C ARG A 77 21.65 -18.23 -19.21
N ALA A 78 22.74 -18.95 -19.40
CA ALA A 78 22.89 -20.34 -18.93
C ALA A 78 22.76 -20.42 -17.39
N MET A 79 23.41 -19.51 -16.67
CA MET A 79 23.29 -19.40 -15.21
C MET A 79 21.84 -19.11 -14.77
N ALA A 80 21.12 -18.32 -15.54
CA ALA A 80 19.72 -17.96 -15.24
C ALA A 80 18.76 -19.16 -15.36
N LYS A 81 19.05 -20.13 -16.23
CA LYS A 81 18.27 -21.38 -16.35
C LYS A 81 18.47 -22.35 -15.19
N ASN A 82 19.33 -22.02 -14.24
CA ASN A 82 19.56 -22.77 -12.99
C ASN A 82 19.97 -24.24 -13.24
N PRO A 83 21.00 -24.51 -14.07
CA PRO A 83 21.38 -25.85 -14.45
C PRO A 83 21.77 -26.70 -13.25
N SER A 84 21.62 -28.03 -13.35
CA SER A 84 21.93 -28.99 -12.28
C SER A 84 22.98 -30.00 -12.74
N GLY A 85 23.58 -30.71 -11.78
CA GLY A 85 24.50 -31.81 -12.07
C GLY A 85 25.75 -31.40 -12.88
N ALA A 86 25.99 -32.08 -13.96
CA ALA A 86 27.16 -31.86 -14.84
C ALA A 86 27.14 -30.49 -15.51
N ASP A 87 25.95 -30.01 -15.92
CA ASP A 87 25.77 -28.71 -16.58
C ASP A 87 26.12 -27.55 -15.66
N LYS A 88 25.76 -27.67 -14.38
CA LYS A 88 26.15 -26.67 -13.39
C LYS A 88 27.68 -26.55 -13.27
N ALA A 89 28.40 -27.70 -13.26
CA ALA A 89 29.86 -27.70 -13.18
C ALA A 89 30.51 -27.06 -14.42
N MET A 90 29.92 -27.27 -15.60
CA MET A 90 30.39 -26.65 -16.85
C MET A 90 30.13 -25.16 -16.88
N VAL A 91 28.94 -24.74 -16.50
CA VAL A 91 28.54 -23.31 -16.39
C VAL A 91 29.40 -22.60 -15.34
N ASP A 92 29.63 -23.20 -14.17
CA ASP A 92 30.50 -22.65 -13.12
C ASP A 92 31.96 -22.47 -13.62
N LYS A 93 32.48 -23.41 -14.40
CA LYS A 93 33.81 -23.31 -15.01
C LYS A 93 33.90 -22.15 -16.02
N LEU A 94 32.90 -22.05 -16.90
CA LEU A 94 32.82 -20.94 -17.85
C LEU A 94 32.61 -19.59 -17.14
N ALA A 95 31.81 -19.53 -16.09
CA ALA A 95 31.61 -18.34 -15.31
C ALA A 95 32.91 -17.87 -14.59
N ALA A 96 33.76 -18.80 -14.19
CA ALA A 96 35.08 -18.46 -13.63
C ALA A 96 36.03 -17.88 -14.69
N GLU A 97 36.03 -18.42 -15.90
CA GLU A 97 36.84 -17.91 -17.02
C GLU A 97 36.43 -16.50 -17.47
N PHE A 98 35.14 -16.21 -17.45
CA PHE A 98 34.57 -14.94 -17.89
C PHE A 98 34.14 -14.03 -16.72
N ALA A 99 34.76 -14.19 -15.55
CA ALA A 99 34.37 -13.50 -14.33
C ALA A 99 34.42 -11.97 -14.45
N ASP A 100 35.41 -11.43 -15.14
CA ASP A 100 35.59 -9.98 -15.31
C ASP A 100 34.50 -9.39 -16.20
N GLU A 101 34.17 -10.06 -17.31
CA GLU A 101 33.11 -9.62 -18.21
C GLU A 101 31.72 -9.76 -17.56
N LEU A 102 31.50 -10.85 -16.84
CA LEU A 102 30.26 -11.04 -16.06
C LEU A 102 30.07 -9.96 -14.97
N ASN A 103 31.15 -9.58 -14.30
CA ASN A 103 31.15 -8.49 -13.34
C ASN A 103 30.87 -7.14 -14.02
N ASN A 104 31.50 -6.89 -15.17
CA ASN A 104 31.27 -5.69 -15.97
C ASN A 104 29.83 -5.62 -16.51
N LEU A 105 29.26 -6.74 -16.97
CA LEU A 105 27.85 -6.84 -17.35
C LEU A 105 26.93 -6.57 -16.15
N GLY A 106 27.24 -7.11 -14.98
CA GLY A 106 26.50 -6.87 -13.75
C GLY A 106 26.52 -5.39 -13.33
N VAL A 107 27.67 -4.74 -13.45
CA VAL A 107 27.80 -3.30 -13.19
C VAL A 107 27.04 -2.48 -14.23
N ARG A 108 27.05 -2.84 -15.50
CA ARG A 108 26.30 -2.15 -16.56
C ARG A 108 24.79 -2.33 -16.39
N VAL A 109 24.34 -3.55 -16.07
CA VAL A 109 22.92 -3.83 -15.79
C VAL A 109 22.47 -3.08 -14.53
N ALA A 110 23.26 -3.13 -13.45
CA ALA A 110 22.98 -2.37 -12.23
C ALA A 110 23.00 -0.84 -12.46
N ALA A 111 23.83 -0.33 -13.35
CA ALA A 111 23.85 1.08 -13.72
C ALA A 111 22.67 1.48 -14.61
N LEU A 112 22.20 0.57 -15.49
CA LEU A 112 20.98 0.75 -16.26
C LEU A 112 19.72 0.67 -15.37
N GLU A 113 19.66 -0.30 -14.47
CA GLU A 113 18.59 -0.40 -13.47
C GLU A 113 18.53 0.85 -12.57
N LYS A 114 19.69 1.39 -12.16
CA LYS A 114 19.74 2.67 -11.44
C LYS A 114 19.24 3.85 -12.28
N LYS A 115 19.36 3.83 -13.59
CA LYS A 115 18.93 4.93 -14.48
C LYS A 115 17.48 4.78 -14.94
N VAL A 116 16.99 3.55 -15.12
CA VAL A 116 15.67 3.29 -15.72
C VAL A 116 14.58 3.21 -14.66
N ASP A 117 14.88 2.73 -13.45
CA ASP A 117 13.87 2.39 -12.43
C ASP A 117 14.01 3.18 -11.12
N ASN A 118 14.53 4.40 -11.18
CA ASN A 118 14.64 5.20 -9.95
C ASN A 118 13.27 5.69 -9.44
N VAL A 119 12.25 5.74 -10.30
CA VAL A 119 10.91 6.18 -9.95
C VAL A 119 9.88 5.11 -10.32
N LYS A 120 9.22 4.54 -9.32
CA LYS A 120 8.09 3.60 -9.49
C LYS A 120 6.79 4.34 -9.39
N TRP A 121 5.89 4.06 -10.32
CA TRP A 121 4.55 4.62 -10.35
C TRP A 121 3.52 3.54 -10.02
N HIS A 122 2.49 3.94 -9.29
CA HIS A 122 1.32 3.14 -8.98
C HIS A 122 0.09 3.97 -9.22
N GLY A 123 -0.91 3.37 -9.83
CA GLY A 123 -2.17 4.04 -10.11
C GLY A 123 -3.35 3.39 -9.39
N LEU A 124 -4.35 4.20 -9.10
CA LEU A 124 -5.64 3.77 -8.60
C LEU A 124 -6.72 4.62 -9.27
N PHE A 125 -7.58 3.98 -10.06
CA PHE A 125 -8.86 4.56 -10.45
C PHE A 125 -9.95 3.99 -9.54
N ARG A 126 -10.83 4.87 -9.03
CA ARG A 126 -11.88 4.50 -8.08
C ARG A 126 -13.18 5.20 -8.46
N TYR A 127 -14.25 4.44 -8.50
CA TYR A 127 -15.61 4.95 -8.51
C TYR A 127 -16.27 4.62 -7.19
N THR A 128 -16.89 5.59 -6.55
CA THR A 128 -17.65 5.43 -5.30
C THR A 128 -19.06 5.95 -5.50
N TRP A 129 -20.03 5.16 -5.07
CA TRP A 129 -21.42 5.53 -4.95
C TRP A 129 -21.85 5.36 -3.49
N MET A 130 -22.51 6.36 -2.94
CA MET A 130 -22.97 6.35 -1.56
C MET A 130 -24.35 7.03 -1.47
N ARG A 131 -25.23 6.45 -0.69
CA ARG A 131 -26.55 7.02 -0.39
C ARG A 131 -26.77 7.02 1.12
N PRO A 132 -26.41 8.12 1.80
CA PRO A 132 -26.78 8.35 3.19
C PRO A 132 -28.29 8.68 3.26
N ARG A 133 -28.93 8.26 4.32
CA ARG A 133 -30.32 8.60 4.65
C ARG A 133 -30.41 8.96 6.13
N GLU A 134 -31.14 10.03 6.41
CA GLU A 134 -31.44 10.53 7.74
C GLU A 134 -32.95 10.57 7.93
N GLU A 135 -33.43 10.30 9.16
CA GLU A 135 -34.86 10.14 9.46
C GLU A 135 -35.68 11.37 9.11
N ASN A 136 -35.13 12.57 9.29
CA ASN A 136 -35.79 13.83 9.07
C ASN A 136 -35.37 14.59 7.81
N ASP A 137 -34.52 13.95 6.94
CA ASP A 137 -34.09 14.54 5.68
C ASP A 137 -34.93 13.99 4.52
N GLU A 138 -35.86 14.82 4.02
CA GLU A 138 -36.67 14.52 2.83
C GLU A 138 -35.80 14.44 1.54
N HIS A 139 -34.54 14.91 1.57
CA HIS A 139 -33.65 15.03 0.44
C HIS A 139 -32.41 14.11 0.58
N SER A 140 -32.61 12.79 0.58
CA SER A 140 -31.47 11.88 0.57
C SER A 140 -30.59 12.13 -0.66
N SER A 141 -29.44 12.76 -0.47
CA SER A 141 -28.51 13.04 -1.57
C SER A 141 -27.68 11.80 -1.88
N THR A 142 -27.71 11.37 -3.15
CA THR A 142 -26.79 10.35 -3.63
C THR A 142 -25.45 11.00 -3.97
N VAL A 143 -24.36 10.50 -3.39
CA VAL A 143 -23.01 10.98 -3.67
C VAL A 143 -22.33 10.02 -4.63
N ASN A 144 -21.91 10.54 -5.77
CA ASN A 144 -21.08 9.83 -6.74
C ASN A 144 -19.74 10.54 -6.85
N ASN A 145 -18.65 9.81 -6.78
CA ASN A 145 -17.36 10.41 -7.08
C ASN A 145 -16.43 9.47 -7.84
N PHE A 146 -15.66 10.07 -8.74
CA PHE A 146 -14.53 9.44 -9.42
C PHE A 146 -13.24 9.96 -8.80
N ARG A 147 -12.26 9.09 -8.68
CA ARG A 147 -10.95 9.44 -8.15
C ARG A 147 -9.85 8.72 -8.93
N LEU A 148 -8.91 9.49 -9.45
CA LEU A 148 -7.68 8.96 -10.00
C LEU A 148 -6.52 9.37 -9.08
N ARG A 149 -5.75 8.40 -8.61
CA ARG A 149 -4.54 8.60 -7.82
C ARG A 149 -3.35 8.09 -8.57
N LEU A 150 -2.32 8.90 -8.69
CA LEU A 150 -1.00 8.51 -9.17
C LEU A 150 -0.02 8.72 -8.03
N SER A 151 0.61 7.64 -7.60
CA SER A 151 1.62 7.66 -6.55
C SER A 151 2.97 7.33 -7.13
N MET A 152 3.99 8.08 -6.73
CA MET A 152 5.37 7.85 -7.11
C MET A 152 6.23 7.52 -5.89
N THR A 153 7.22 6.67 -6.10
CA THR A 153 8.29 6.40 -5.14
C THR A 153 9.61 6.46 -5.89
N ALA A 154 10.44 7.43 -5.56
CA ALA A 154 11.79 7.58 -6.10
C ALA A 154 12.83 7.15 -5.08
N ARG A 155 13.75 6.28 -5.45
CA ARG A 155 14.86 5.88 -4.58
C ARG A 155 15.93 6.97 -4.59
N VAL A 156 16.22 7.56 -3.44
CA VAL A 156 17.25 8.58 -3.26
C VAL A 156 18.60 7.93 -3.00
N ASN A 157 18.65 6.98 -2.07
CA ASN A 157 19.83 6.16 -1.75
C ASN A 157 19.39 4.82 -1.11
N GLU A 158 20.30 4.10 -0.47
CA GLU A 158 20.00 2.80 0.16
C GLU A 158 19.01 2.89 1.33
N HIS A 159 18.90 4.04 1.98
CA HIS A 159 18.05 4.26 3.15
C HIS A 159 16.84 5.14 2.88
N TRP A 160 16.90 6.05 1.88
CA TRP A 160 15.89 7.07 1.68
C TRP A 160 15.15 6.93 0.35
N THR A 161 13.84 7.17 0.42
CA THR A 161 12.96 7.35 -0.74
C THR A 161 12.26 8.71 -0.66
N ALA A 162 12.03 9.31 -1.82
CA ALA A 162 11.12 10.44 -2.00
C ALA A 162 9.80 9.91 -2.55
N ASN A 163 8.70 10.27 -1.91
CA ASN A 163 7.38 9.75 -2.24
C ASN A 163 6.43 10.91 -2.53
N GLY A 164 5.54 10.70 -3.50
CA GLY A 164 4.55 11.70 -3.87
C GLY A 164 3.23 11.06 -4.27
N ARG A 165 2.13 11.81 -4.11
CA ARG A 165 0.82 11.43 -4.62
C ARG A 165 0.13 12.63 -5.26
N MET A 166 -0.27 12.42 -6.51
CA MET A 166 -1.17 13.30 -7.24
C MET A 166 -2.55 12.69 -7.26
N GLU A 167 -3.56 13.51 -7.12
CA GLU A 167 -4.95 13.07 -7.10
C GLU A 167 -5.81 13.98 -7.96
N TYR A 168 -6.68 13.37 -8.75
CA TYR A 168 -7.78 14.01 -9.43
C TYR A 168 -9.07 13.35 -8.94
N GLY A 169 -10.06 14.14 -8.59
CA GLY A 169 -11.36 13.62 -8.20
C GLY A 169 -12.47 14.50 -8.74
N SER A 170 -13.63 13.92 -9.01
CA SER A 170 -14.81 14.65 -9.45
C SER A 170 -16.05 14.08 -8.77
N LYS A 171 -16.96 14.96 -8.36
CA LYS A 171 -18.33 14.61 -7.95
C LYS A 171 -19.23 14.64 -9.19
N ASN A 172 -20.12 13.67 -9.32
CA ASN A 172 -20.90 13.46 -10.56
C ASN A 172 -22.03 14.47 -10.76
N ASP A 173 -22.48 15.16 -9.72
CA ASP A 173 -23.68 16.00 -9.77
C ASP A 173 -23.51 17.26 -10.62
N ASN A 174 -22.31 17.57 -10.98
CA ASN A 174 -21.96 18.69 -11.83
C ASN A 174 -20.71 18.42 -12.63
N MET A 175 -20.42 17.55 -13.39
CA MET A 175 -19.19 17.40 -14.20
C MET A 175 -18.25 18.65 -14.26
N LYS A 176 -18.59 19.67 -13.53
CA LYS A 176 -17.86 20.90 -13.28
C LYS A 176 -17.14 20.72 -11.95
N SER A 177 -15.89 20.43 -12.04
CA SER A 177 -14.89 20.46 -10.98
C SER A 177 -15.01 19.42 -9.87
N ALA A 178 -13.93 18.77 -9.67
CA ALA A 178 -13.55 18.06 -8.46
C ALA A 178 -13.35 19.03 -7.28
N ALA A 179 -14.27 19.94 -7.06
CA ALA A 179 -14.08 21.09 -6.19
C ALA A 179 -13.69 20.75 -4.77
N ASN A 180 -13.93 19.52 -4.29
CA ASN A 180 -13.73 19.20 -2.89
C ASN A 180 -12.89 17.98 -2.56
N VAL A 181 -12.21 17.42 -3.53
CA VAL A 181 -11.24 16.38 -3.18
C VAL A 181 -9.91 17.00 -2.74
N THR A 182 -9.55 18.18 -3.20
CA THR A 182 -8.33 18.91 -2.78
C THR A 182 -8.30 20.37 -3.24
N GLY A 183 -9.31 21.14 -3.01
CA GLY A 183 -9.21 22.61 -3.03
C GLY A 183 -8.77 23.22 -4.35
N GLY A 184 -9.64 23.21 -5.34
CA GLY A 184 -9.47 24.01 -6.55
C GLY A 184 -10.70 23.94 -7.44
N ASP A 185 -11.30 25.05 -7.73
CA ASP A 185 -12.53 25.18 -8.49
C ASP A 185 -12.46 24.75 -9.97
N ASN A 186 -11.34 24.20 -10.43
CA ASN A 186 -11.06 24.00 -11.86
C ASN A 186 -10.64 22.59 -12.27
N GLY A 187 -10.96 21.54 -11.51
CA GLY A 187 -10.78 20.16 -11.94
C GLY A 187 -9.35 19.81 -12.37
N GLY A 188 -8.35 20.10 -11.54
CA GLY A 188 -6.94 19.84 -11.83
C GLY A 188 -6.35 18.70 -11.02
N PHE A 189 -5.22 18.16 -11.47
CA PHE A 189 -4.39 17.29 -10.64
C PHE A 189 -3.77 18.10 -9.51
N THR A 190 -3.92 17.62 -8.29
CA THR A 190 -3.33 18.22 -7.09
C THR A 190 -2.30 17.30 -6.50
N VAL A 191 -1.10 17.83 -6.20
CA VAL A 191 -0.12 17.11 -5.38
C VAL A 191 -0.55 17.22 -3.93
N ASN A 192 -1.21 16.17 -3.43
CA ASN A 192 -1.76 16.19 -2.08
C ASN A 192 -0.81 15.60 -1.02
N ARG A 193 0.18 14.81 -1.41
CA ARG A 193 1.22 14.27 -0.53
C ARG A 193 2.59 14.38 -1.16
N LEU A 194 3.59 14.74 -0.35
CA LEU A 194 5.00 14.75 -0.73
C LEU A 194 5.84 14.58 0.54
N TRP A 195 6.57 13.45 0.63
CA TRP A 195 7.36 13.15 1.82
C TRP A 195 8.62 12.34 1.50
N ALA A 196 9.62 12.49 2.37
CA ALA A 196 10.78 11.61 2.41
C ALA A 196 10.55 10.50 3.44
N ALA A 197 10.93 9.27 3.11
CA ALA A 197 10.90 8.12 4.01
C ALA A 197 12.29 7.51 4.12
N GLY A 198 12.79 7.39 5.36
CA GLY A 198 14.08 6.80 5.70
C GLY A 198 13.90 5.51 6.49
N GLU A 199 14.72 4.51 6.20
CA GLU A 199 14.71 3.19 6.86
C GLU A 199 16.12 2.83 7.34
N TYR A 200 16.27 2.59 8.66
CA TYR A 200 17.51 2.25 9.33
C TYR A 200 17.29 1.06 10.27
N GLY A 201 17.40 -0.15 9.74
CA GLY A 201 17.12 -1.37 10.50
C GLY A 201 15.66 -1.43 10.97
N ALA A 202 15.45 -1.31 12.28
CA ALA A 202 14.13 -1.29 12.90
C ALA A 202 13.54 0.13 13.06
N THR A 203 14.20 1.14 12.51
CA THR A 203 13.77 2.54 12.63
C THR A 203 13.28 3.07 11.29
N THR A 204 12.09 3.64 11.28
CA THR A 204 11.48 4.33 10.13
C THR A 204 11.28 5.80 10.48
N ILE A 205 11.65 6.69 9.56
CA ILE A 205 11.51 8.15 9.71
C ILE A 205 10.76 8.68 8.49
N TRP A 206 9.67 9.43 8.70
CA TRP A 206 8.98 10.14 7.63
C TRP A 206 8.97 11.63 7.89
N LEU A 207 9.18 12.43 6.83
CA LEU A 207 9.23 13.89 6.89
C LEU A 207 8.52 14.47 5.66
N GLY A 208 7.58 15.39 5.86
CA GLY A 208 6.86 16.06 4.78
C GLY A 208 5.35 16.03 4.96
N LYS A 209 4.60 16.00 3.87
CA LYS A 209 3.15 15.80 3.89
C LYS A 209 2.83 14.36 3.50
N PHE A 210 2.36 13.57 4.44
CA PHE A 210 2.18 12.12 4.32
C PHE A 210 0.83 11.65 4.87
N PRO A 211 0.41 10.39 4.58
CA PRO A 211 -0.79 9.81 5.21
C PRO A 211 -0.55 9.61 6.71
N GLY A 212 -1.29 10.34 7.52
CA GLY A 212 -1.38 10.11 8.96
C GLY A 212 -2.38 9.00 9.24
N PHE A 213 -2.05 8.11 10.18
CA PHE A 213 -2.91 7.01 10.58
C PHE A 213 -2.63 6.62 12.02
N SER A 214 -3.66 6.62 12.87
CA SER A 214 -3.54 6.14 14.24
C SER A 214 -3.51 4.61 14.28
N LEU A 215 -2.37 4.06 14.69
CA LEU A 215 -2.12 2.60 14.63
C LEU A 215 -2.85 1.84 15.73
N ALA A 216 -2.80 2.38 16.96
CA ALA A 216 -3.29 1.71 18.15
C ALA A 216 -4.80 1.41 18.12
N ASP A 217 -5.55 2.16 17.32
CA ASP A 217 -7.01 2.07 17.19
C ASP A 217 -7.48 1.77 15.77
N ASN A 218 -6.57 1.32 14.88
CA ASN A 218 -6.85 1.01 13.48
C ASN A 218 -7.50 2.17 12.72
N GLY A 219 -7.04 3.41 12.94
CA GLY A 219 -7.55 4.59 12.25
C GLY A 219 -8.90 5.09 12.74
N MET A 220 -9.38 4.65 13.90
CA MET A 220 -10.64 5.14 14.47
C MET A 220 -10.56 6.62 14.87
N ILE A 221 -9.40 7.06 15.39
CA ILE A 221 -9.19 8.47 15.75
C ILE A 221 -8.83 9.27 14.52
N PHE A 222 -7.87 8.76 13.71
CA PHE A 222 -7.24 9.55 12.68
C PHE A 222 -6.75 8.74 11.48
N ASP A 223 -7.26 9.05 10.29
CA ASP A 223 -6.80 8.57 8.98
C ASP A 223 -6.97 9.69 7.95
N ASP A 224 -6.00 10.62 7.91
CA ASP A 224 -6.01 11.72 6.93
C ASP A 224 -4.60 12.24 6.65
N ASP A 225 -4.47 13.20 5.75
CA ASP A 225 -3.20 13.83 5.38
C ASP A 225 -2.68 14.73 6.51
N MET A 226 -1.42 14.58 6.85
CA MET A 226 -0.75 15.46 7.81
C MET A 226 0.60 15.96 7.27
N ALA A 227 1.03 17.14 7.74
CA ALA A 227 2.32 17.72 7.43
C ALA A 227 3.19 17.78 8.69
N GLY A 228 4.37 17.16 8.63
CA GLY A 228 5.27 17.06 9.80
C GLY A 228 6.23 15.91 9.66
N GLY A 229 6.38 15.12 10.70
CA GLY A 229 7.18 13.91 10.67
C GLY A 229 6.82 12.91 11.75
N PHE A 230 7.28 11.70 11.57
CA PHE A 230 7.30 10.71 12.63
C PHE A 230 8.61 9.93 12.64
N VAL A 231 8.94 9.40 13.79
CA VAL A 231 9.92 8.35 13.97
C VAL A 231 9.23 7.14 14.60
N GLN A 232 9.45 5.97 14.03
CA GLN A 232 8.98 4.69 14.57
C GLN A 232 10.17 3.77 14.76
N PHE A 233 10.28 3.10 15.88
CA PHE A 233 11.36 2.18 16.20
C PHE A 233 10.85 0.95 16.96
N GLY A 234 11.55 -0.16 16.76
CA GLY A 234 11.25 -1.45 17.40
C GLY A 234 10.77 -2.52 16.40
N ASN A 235 11.00 -3.79 16.78
CA ASN A 235 10.67 -4.96 15.93
C ASN A 235 9.44 -5.73 16.44
N LYS A 236 9.50 -6.26 17.68
CA LYS A 236 8.41 -7.04 18.28
C LYS A 236 7.30 -6.17 18.85
N ALA A 237 7.70 -5.02 19.35
CA ALA A 237 6.81 -3.92 19.68
C ALA A 237 7.43 -2.68 19.06
N ASN A 238 6.63 -1.80 18.52
CA ASN A 238 7.10 -0.54 17.95
C ASN A 238 6.53 0.63 18.74
N VAL A 239 7.36 1.66 18.86
CA VAL A 239 6.97 2.96 19.40
C VAL A 239 7.02 3.95 18.26
N ARG A 240 5.93 4.68 18.04
CA ARG A 240 5.84 5.78 17.08
C ARG A 240 5.64 7.09 17.82
N LEU A 241 6.50 8.06 17.51
CA LEU A 241 6.38 9.45 17.93
C LEU A 241 6.06 10.27 16.70
N THR A 242 4.95 11.00 16.72
CA THR A 242 4.51 11.82 15.60
C THR A 242 4.35 13.26 16.04
N ALA A 243 4.78 14.21 15.21
CA ALA A 243 4.54 15.63 15.42
C ALA A 243 4.32 16.33 14.07
N GLY A 244 3.39 17.28 14.04
CA GLY A 244 3.09 18.00 12.80
C GLY A 244 1.86 18.87 12.90
N ARG A 245 1.28 19.14 11.75
CA ARG A 245 0.06 19.91 11.60
C ARG A 245 -0.96 19.11 10.82
N TYR A 246 -2.20 19.26 11.19
CA TYR A 246 -3.34 18.63 10.60
C TYR A 246 -4.44 19.64 10.31
N LYS A 247 -5.10 19.52 9.16
CA LYS A 247 -6.24 20.35 8.82
C LYS A 247 -7.52 19.64 9.28
N ILE A 248 -8.12 20.16 10.35
CA ILE A 248 -9.45 19.73 10.79
C ILE A 248 -10.45 20.50 9.93
N GLY A 249 -11.18 19.84 9.09
CA GLY A 249 -12.23 20.55 8.42
C GLY A 249 -12.78 19.94 7.19
N ALA A 250 -13.77 20.56 6.82
CA ALA A 250 -14.76 20.52 5.77
C ALA A 250 -14.66 19.30 4.86
N ARG A 251 -15.50 18.35 5.14
CA ARG A 251 -15.89 17.31 4.16
C ARG A 251 -16.94 17.83 3.18
N ASP A 252 -17.63 18.92 3.50
CA ASP A 252 -18.68 19.52 2.69
C ASP A 252 -18.59 21.05 2.63
N ASP A 253 -19.08 21.64 1.53
CA ASP A 253 -18.97 23.05 1.16
C ASP A 253 -19.62 24.04 2.16
N ASN A 254 -20.36 23.54 3.14
CA ASN A 254 -21.05 24.33 4.16
C ASN A 254 -20.39 24.23 5.54
N GLU A 255 -19.36 23.40 5.74
CA GLU A 255 -18.70 23.29 7.02
C GLU A 255 -17.51 24.24 7.14
N LEU A 256 -17.43 24.88 8.30
CA LEU A 256 -16.37 25.79 8.69
C LEU A 256 -14.98 25.18 8.46
N ASP A 257 -14.18 25.77 7.57
CA ASP A 257 -12.74 25.49 7.49
C ASP A 257 -12.11 25.82 8.84
N MET A 258 -11.88 24.79 9.64
CA MET A 258 -11.35 24.92 11.00
C MET A 258 -9.85 25.21 11.06
N GLY A 259 -9.22 25.33 9.88
CA GLY A 259 -7.81 25.67 9.77
C GLY A 259 -6.87 24.50 10.04
N THR A 260 -5.59 24.80 10.08
CA THR A 260 -4.53 23.81 10.31
C THR A 260 -4.04 23.89 11.74
N GLU A 261 -4.15 22.80 12.49
CA GLU A 261 -3.81 22.72 13.91
C GLU A 261 -2.58 21.84 14.18
N SER A 262 -1.94 22.08 15.32
CA SER A 262 -0.83 21.24 15.73
C SER A 262 -1.33 19.89 16.25
N TYR A 263 -0.63 18.84 15.84
CA TYR A 263 -0.86 17.47 16.26
C TYR A 263 0.42 16.84 16.78
N ALA A 264 0.31 16.07 17.85
CA ALA A 264 1.38 15.21 18.35
C ALA A 264 0.79 13.91 18.90
N SER A 265 1.51 12.80 18.72
CA SER A 265 1.13 11.51 19.32
C SER A 265 2.34 10.69 19.75
N ILE A 266 2.07 9.82 20.71
CA ILE A 266 2.90 8.68 21.06
C ILE A 266 2.03 7.43 20.98
N GLU A 267 2.49 6.41 20.27
CA GLU A 267 1.79 5.13 20.14
C GLU A 267 2.77 3.99 20.36
N VAL A 268 2.31 2.96 21.06
CA VAL A 268 3.03 1.70 21.26
C VAL A 268 2.17 0.58 20.72
N ASN A 269 2.70 -0.23 19.80
CA ASN A 269 1.95 -1.29 19.15
C ASN A 269 2.77 -2.57 19.14
N SER A 270 2.10 -3.70 19.33
CA SER A 270 2.69 -5.03 19.08
C SER A 270 2.91 -5.24 17.58
N ASP A 271 3.70 -6.26 17.22
CA ASP A 271 3.83 -6.70 15.84
C ASP A 271 2.45 -7.12 15.28
N PRO A 272 1.98 -6.51 14.17
CA PRO A 272 0.66 -6.82 13.58
C PRO A 272 0.56 -8.27 13.05
N ASN A 273 1.67 -8.98 12.89
CA ASN A 273 1.69 -10.37 12.42
C ASN A 273 1.38 -11.38 13.53
N GLN A 274 1.40 -10.97 14.79
CA GLN A 274 1.08 -11.84 15.92
C GLN A 274 -0.40 -12.26 15.90
N LYS A 275 -0.67 -13.42 16.51
CA LYS A 275 -2.04 -13.93 16.71
C LYS A 275 -2.85 -13.00 17.62
N PHE A 276 -2.23 -12.50 18.66
CA PHE A 276 -2.76 -11.47 19.55
C PHE A 276 -2.01 -10.16 19.30
N THR A 277 -2.73 -9.07 19.06
CA THR A 277 -2.19 -7.74 18.87
C THR A 277 -2.77 -6.80 19.92
N ALA A 278 -1.93 -5.87 20.38
CA ALA A 278 -2.33 -4.83 21.32
C ALA A 278 -1.64 -3.52 20.95
N GLY A 279 -2.33 -2.42 21.16
CA GLY A 279 -1.80 -1.08 20.98
C GLY A 279 -2.33 -0.13 22.05
N ALA A 280 -1.56 0.91 22.34
CA ALA A 280 -1.98 2.01 23.17
C ALA A 280 -1.40 3.31 22.60
N GLY A 281 -2.14 4.40 22.71
CA GLY A 281 -1.71 5.68 22.17
C GLY A 281 -2.23 6.85 22.99
N TYR A 282 -1.55 7.97 22.81
CA TYR A 282 -1.98 9.27 23.30
C TYR A 282 -1.82 10.30 22.19
N HIS A 283 -2.91 11.01 21.89
CA HIS A 283 -3.01 11.96 20.79
C HIS A 283 -3.39 13.34 21.34
N TYR A 284 -2.63 14.34 20.93
CA TYR A 284 -2.85 15.74 21.23
C TYR A 284 -3.19 16.49 19.96
N PHE A 285 -4.35 17.15 19.93
CA PHE A 285 -4.74 18.10 18.90
C PHE A 285 -4.90 19.47 19.56
N ALA A 286 -4.21 20.48 19.03
CA ALA A 286 -4.48 21.84 19.43
C ALA A 286 -5.88 22.23 18.97
N ASN A 287 -6.57 23.02 19.77
CA ASN A 287 -7.93 23.45 19.48
C ASN A 287 -7.93 24.93 19.11
N ASN A 288 -8.38 25.25 17.92
CA ASN A 288 -8.48 26.63 17.47
C ASN A 288 -9.77 27.31 17.95
N ALA A 289 -9.89 28.61 17.68
CA ALA A 289 -11.05 29.40 18.07
C ALA A 289 -12.36 28.90 17.42
N LYS A 290 -12.28 28.31 16.22
CA LYS A 290 -13.46 27.81 15.49
C LYS A 290 -14.01 26.52 16.09
N LEU A 291 -13.14 25.59 16.53
CA LEU A 291 -13.58 24.40 17.25
C LEU A 291 -14.24 24.78 18.58
N ARG A 292 -13.70 25.79 19.26
CA ARG A 292 -14.30 26.34 20.48
C ARG A 292 -15.67 27.02 20.26
N ALA A 293 -15.95 27.47 19.06
CA ALA A 293 -17.24 28.06 18.72
C ALA A 293 -18.35 27.03 18.50
N GLN A 294 -18.02 25.74 18.37
CA GLN A 294 -19.02 24.69 18.22
C GLN A 294 -19.78 24.45 19.52
N VAL A 295 -21.07 24.42 19.42
CA VAL A 295 -21.97 24.08 20.50
C VAL A 295 -22.48 22.66 20.30
N VAL A 296 -22.21 21.78 21.25
CA VAL A 296 -22.61 20.38 21.23
C VAL A 296 -23.57 20.16 22.42
N ASP A 297 -24.78 19.72 22.14
CA ASP A 297 -25.84 19.54 23.16
C ASP A 297 -26.02 20.77 24.09
N GLY A 298 -25.98 21.97 23.52
CA GLY A 298 -26.12 23.22 24.25
C GLY A 298 -24.88 23.65 25.05
N ARG A 299 -23.78 22.93 24.96
CA ARG A 299 -22.53 23.24 25.64
C ARG A 299 -21.41 23.54 24.65
N GLN A 300 -20.65 24.59 24.95
CA GLN A 300 -19.51 24.98 24.14
C GLN A 300 -18.24 24.22 24.56
N TYR A 301 -17.44 23.73 23.58
CA TYR A 301 -16.14 23.13 23.87
C TYR A 301 -15.10 24.23 24.16
N ASN A 302 -14.78 24.46 25.43
CA ASN A 302 -13.97 25.60 25.87
C ASN A 302 -12.46 25.26 26.06
N ASP A 303 -12.07 23.99 26.01
CA ASP A 303 -10.67 23.61 26.19
C ASP A 303 -9.79 24.01 25.00
N LYS A 304 -8.50 24.24 25.29
CA LYS A 304 -7.48 24.62 24.27
C LYS A 304 -6.91 23.44 23.51
N SER A 305 -7.34 22.22 23.82
CA SER A 305 -6.84 21.01 23.17
C SER A 305 -7.83 19.86 23.28
N ILE A 306 -7.73 18.92 22.34
CA ILE A 306 -8.36 17.61 22.38
C ILE A 306 -7.26 16.61 22.73
N ASN A 307 -7.43 15.88 23.83
CA ASN A 307 -6.43 14.98 24.37
C ASN A 307 -7.01 13.58 24.49
N ILE A 308 -6.65 12.70 23.58
CA ILE A 308 -7.25 11.37 23.44
C ILE A 308 -6.25 10.32 23.82
N TRP A 309 -6.56 9.48 24.81
CA TRP A 309 -5.89 8.22 24.97
C TRP A 309 -6.67 7.09 24.29
N THR A 310 -5.99 6.09 23.79
CA THR A 310 -6.60 4.96 23.13
C THR A 310 -5.92 3.65 23.52
N VAL A 311 -6.70 2.57 23.47
CA VAL A 311 -6.21 1.20 23.52
C VAL A 311 -6.93 0.39 22.44
N GLY A 312 -6.18 -0.47 21.77
CA GLY A 312 -6.70 -1.37 20.75
C GLY A 312 -6.24 -2.79 20.99
N LEU A 313 -7.08 -3.74 20.64
CA LEU A 313 -6.82 -5.17 20.76
C LEU A 313 -7.25 -5.88 19.48
N GLY A 314 -6.52 -6.94 19.14
CA GLY A 314 -6.88 -7.82 18.03
C GLY A 314 -6.54 -9.26 18.34
N TYR A 315 -7.37 -10.18 17.86
CA TYR A 315 -7.15 -11.61 17.97
C TYR A 315 -7.50 -12.32 16.66
N LYS A 316 -6.54 -13.04 16.10
CA LYS A 316 -6.72 -13.90 14.93
C LYS A 316 -7.05 -15.31 15.40
N PHE A 317 -8.29 -15.74 15.22
CA PHE A 317 -8.71 -17.11 15.55
C PHE A 317 -7.96 -18.11 14.66
N ASP A 318 -7.93 -17.82 13.38
CA ASP A 318 -7.17 -18.52 12.35
C ASP A 318 -6.74 -17.54 11.23
N LYS A 319 -6.33 -18.07 10.08
CA LYS A 319 -5.94 -17.26 8.90
C LYS A 319 -7.10 -16.51 8.24
N ASN A 320 -8.35 -16.86 8.57
CA ASN A 320 -9.55 -16.33 7.94
C ASN A 320 -10.36 -15.43 8.88
N VAL A 321 -10.35 -15.69 10.18
CA VAL A 321 -11.23 -15.04 11.15
C VAL A 321 -10.41 -14.21 12.14
N ALA A 322 -10.76 -12.93 12.26
CA ALA A 322 -10.14 -12.02 13.22
C ALA A 322 -11.21 -11.18 13.92
N LEU A 323 -11.00 -10.92 15.21
CA LEU A 323 -11.76 -9.96 16.01
C LEU A 323 -10.82 -8.81 16.36
N THR A 324 -11.24 -7.58 16.08
CA THR A 324 -10.50 -6.37 16.44
C THR A 324 -11.43 -5.39 17.14
N GLY A 325 -10.86 -4.58 18.01
CA GLY A 325 -11.61 -3.53 18.68
C GLY A 325 -10.67 -2.49 19.28
N ALA A 326 -11.20 -1.30 19.48
CA ALA A 326 -10.49 -0.23 20.17
C ALA A 326 -11.44 0.61 20.99
N TYR A 327 -10.88 1.29 21.98
CA TYR A 327 -11.55 2.28 22.81
C TYR A 327 -10.68 3.52 22.89
N ALA A 328 -11.30 4.70 22.73
CA ALA A 328 -10.64 5.98 22.83
C ALA A 328 -11.47 6.94 23.67
N ARG A 329 -10.80 7.80 24.43
CA ARG A 329 -11.46 8.81 25.26
C ARG A 329 -10.67 10.12 25.28
N ASN A 330 -11.36 11.19 24.94
CA ASN A 330 -10.86 12.54 25.18
C ASN A 330 -11.01 12.91 26.68
N THR A 331 -9.90 13.31 27.30
CA THR A 331 -9.84 13.69 28.72
C THR A 331 -10.22 15.14 28.96
N LYS A 332 -10.37 15.95 27.91
CA LYS A 332 -10.69 17.39 27.95
C LYS A 332 -12.13 17.66 27.55
N GLY A 333 -12.61 18.83 27.93
CA GLY A 333 -13.96 19.32 27.62
C GLY A 333 -15.01 18.97 28.66
N ASP A 334 -15.86 19.95 28.96
CA ASP A 334 -17.05 19.79 29.82
C ASP A 334 -18.30 19.56 28.95
N ILE A 335 -18.23 18.50 28.12
CA ILE A 335 -19.31 18.03 27.26
C ILE A 335 -19.67 16.58 27.64
N GLU A 336 -20.81 16.10 27.17
CA GLU A 336 -21.27 14.76 27.50
C GLU A 336 -20.31 13.66 27.06
N SER A 337 -20.28 12.59 27.86
CA SER A 337 -19.35 11.45 27.64
C SER A 337 -19.50 10.83 26.24
N LYS A 338 -20.72 10.81 25.69
CA LYS A 338 -21.02 10.24 24.36
C LYS A 338 -20.20 10.88 23.23
N HIS A 339 -19.90 12.19 23.32
CA HIS A 339 -19.12 12.95 22.35
C HIS A 339 -17.59 12.84 22.57
N ARG A 340 -17.17 12.50 23.79
CA ARG A 340 -15.77 12.35 24.18
C ARG A 340 -15.25 10.93 24.13
N THR A 341 -16.09 9.98 23.71
CA THR A 341 -15.76 8.55 23.68
C THR A 341 -15.94 8.01 22.27
N ALA A 342 -14.99 7.21 21.82
CA ALA A 342 -15.13 6.41 20.60
C ALA A 342 -14.71 4.98 20.87
N TRP A 343 -15.39 4.04 20.25
CA TRP A 343 -15.03 2.62 20.31
C TRP A 343 -15.63 1.84 19.15
N PHE A 344 -15.01 0.72 18.84
CA PHE A 344 -15.57 -0.24 17.92
C PHE A 344 -15.22 -1.67 18.32
N ALA A 345 -16.03 -2.62 17.83
CA ALA A 345 -15.71 -4.03 17.75
C ALA A 345 -16.05 -4.53 16.35
N GLN A 346 -15.14 -5.28 15.74
CA GLN A 346 -15.28 -5.78 14.37
C GLN A 346 -14.83 -7.25 14.28
N LEU A 347 -15.72 -8.08 13.77
CA LEU A 347 -15.42 -9.46 13.35
C LEU A 347 -15.22 -9.45 11.84
N SER A 348 -14.06 -9.92 11.40
CA SER A 348 -13.69 -9.98 9.98
C SER A 348 -13.49 -11.43 9.55
N TYR A 349 -13.93 -11.73 8.34
CA TYR A 349 -13.74 -13.02 7.69
C TYR A 349 -13.02 -12.81 6.35
N LYS A 350 -11.83 -13.41 6.21
CA LYS A 350 -10.95 -13.29 5.03
C LYS A 350 -10.67 -11.82 4.65
N GLY A 351 -10.48 -11.58 3.36
CA GLY A 351 -10.25 -10.29 2.73
C GLY A 351 -10.13 -10.47 1.23
N ALA A 352 -10.51 -9.46 0.46
CA ALA A 352 -10.25 -9.43 -0.99
C ALA A 352 -8.79 -9.01 -1.22
N ASP A 353 -8.02 -9.88 -1.88
CA ASP A 353 -6.67 -9.56 -2.35
C ASP A 353 -6.77 -9.10 -3.82
N PRO A 354 -6.35 -7.88 -4.16
CA PRO A 354 -6.40 -7.39 -5.54
C PRO A 354 -5.67 -8.29 -6.55
N LYS A 355 -4.66 -9.05 -6.13
CA LYS A 355 -3.88 -9.94 -7.00
C LYS A 355 -4.53 -11.31 -7.21
N ASP A 356 -5.45 -11.70 -6.31
CA ASP A 356 -6.10 -13.01 -6.31
C ASP A 356 -7.55 -12.90 -6.75
N LYS A 357 -7.80 -13.20 -8.04
CA LYS A 357 -9.15 -13.24 -8.61
C LYS A 357 -10.03 -14.24 -7.87
N GLY A 358 -11.21 -13.80 -7.46
CA GLY A 358 -12.18 -14.61 -6.73
C GLY A 358 -11.98 -14.54 -5.20
N SER A 359 -10.92 -13.92 -4.71
CA SER A 359 -10.77 -13.64 -3.28
C SER A 359 -11.87 -12.71 -2.79
N TRP A 360 -12.32 -12.93 -1.55
CA TRP A 360 -13.38 -12.14 -0.95
C TRP A 360 -13.23 -12.04 0.55
N GLY A 361 -13.89 -11.07 1.12
CA GLY A 361 -13.97 -10.91 2.56
C GLY A 361 -15.25 -10.22 2.98
N ALA A 362 -15.60 -10.39 4.25
CA ALA A 362 -16.73 -9.72 4.88
C ALA A 362 -16.40 -9.30 6.30
N PHE A 363 -17.09 -8.30 6.79
CA PHE A 363 -16.99 -7.92 8.20
C PHE A 363 -18.35 -7.52 8.77
N LEU A 364 -18.50 -7.72 10.06
CA LEU A 364 -19.57 -7.16 10.87
C LEU A 364 -18.94 -6.33 11.98
N ALA A 365 -19.39 -5.10 12.15
CA ALA A 365 -18.89 -4.21 13.18
C ALA A 365 -20.00 -3.45 13.88
N TYR A 366 -19.73 -3.03 15.10
CA TYR A 366 -20.49 -2.00 15.79
C TYR A 366 -19.54 -0.89 16.21
N ARG A 367 -19.92 0.35 15.97
CA ARG A 367 -19.10 1.54 16.22
C ARG A 367 -19.87 2.60 16.98
N HIS A 368 -19.16 3.34 17.82
CA HIS A 368 -19.58 4.59 18.43
C HIS A 368 -18.46 5.61 18.24
N LEU A 369 -18.69 6.64 17.46
CA LEU A 369 -17.67 7.58 17.01
C LEU A 369 -18.02 8.99 17.50
N GLY A 370 -17.72 9.29 18.76
CA GLY A 370 -17.96 10.61 19.34
C GLY A 370 -17.04 11.66 18.72
N ASP A 371 -17.57 12.86 18.46
CA ASP A 371 -16.96 13.97 17.69
C ASP A 371 -15.57 14.36 18.18
N TYR A 372 -15.37 14.34 19.49
CA TYR A 372 -14.13 14.76 20.12
C TYR A 372 -13.21 13.59 20.53
N ALA A 373 -13.52 12.38 20.07
CA ALA A 373 -12.69 11.19 20.27
C ALA A 373 -12.39 10.44 18.97
N SER A 374 -13.12 10.74 17.89
CA SER A 374 -12.93 10.21 16.54
C SER A 374 -12.88 11.41 15.58
N ILE A 375 -11.68 11.90 15.30
CA ILE A 375 -11.50 13.19 14.62
C ILE A 375 -11.65 13.06 13.10
N ALA A 376 -10.99 12.05 12.52
CA ALA A 376 -11.04 11.73 11.09
C ALA A 376 -10.95 10.22 10.92
N PRO A 377 -12.03 9.49 11.18
CA PRO A 377 -12.00 8.03 11.14
C PRO A 377 -11.86 7.47 9.72
N THR A 378 -11.23 6.30 9.64
CA THR A 378 -10.94 5.59 8.37
C THR A 378 -12.17 4.99 7.68
N TYR A 379 -13.35 5.04 8.29
CA TYR A 379 -14.52 4.32 7.81
C TYR A 379 -15.21 5.02 6.63
N ASP A 380 -15.75 4.22 5.72
CA ASP A 380 -16.34 4.72 4.47
C ASP A 380 -17.85 4.99 4.58
N SER A 381 -18.61 4.12 5.27
CA SER A 381 -20.09 4.22 5.35
C SER A 381 -20.61 4.79 6.65
N ILE A 382 -19.74 5.06 7.62
CA ILE A 382 -20.05 5.71 8.90
C ILE A 382 -19.08 6.86 9.15
N ALA A 383 -19.56 7.98 9.65
CA ALA A 383 -18.76 9.16 9.99
C ALA A 383 -18.63 9.35 11.51
N ASN A 384 -17.86 10.37 11.95
CA ASN A 384 -17.93 10.85 13.32
C ASN A 384 -19.37 11.33 13.64
N SER A 385 -19.68 11.51 14.90
CA SER A 385 -21.05 11.80 15.40
C SER A 385 -22.07 10.69 15.19
N GLN A 386 -21.65 9.49 14.81
CA GLN A 386 -22.54 8.36 14.53
C GLN A 386 -22.24 7.14 15.39
N LYS A 387 -23.27 6.32 15.65
CA LYS A 387 -23.19 5.03 16.33
C LYS A 387 -24.10 4.01 15.67
N GLY A 388 -23.63 2.79 15.46
CA GLY A 388 -24.46 1.73 14.87
C GLY A 388 -23.70 0.53 14.37
N ALA A 389 -24.44 -0.36 13.72
CA ALA A 389 -23.92 -1.57 13.10
C ALA A 389 -23.51 -1.31 11.65
N GLN A 390 -22.46 -1.98 11.21
CA GLN A 390 -21.94 -1.90 9.86
C GLN A 390 -21.64 -3.31 9.36
N LEU A 391 -22.10 -3.63 8.16
CA LEU A 391 -21.80 -4.85 7.43
C LEU A 391 -21.03 -4.47 6.17
N GLY A 392 -19.93 -5.14 5.88
CA GLY A 392 -19.17 -4.92 4.67
C GLY A 392 -18.82 -6.21 3.96
N PHE A 393 -18.72 -6.14 2.65
CA PHE A 393 -18.30 -7.21 1.76
C PHE A 393 -17.36 -6.67 0.69
N SER A 394 -16.32 -7.44 0.35
CA SER A 394 -15.39 -7.12 -0.72
C SER A 394 -15.12 -8.34 -1.58
N TYR A 395 -14.91 -8.12 -2.89
CA TYR A 395 -14.66 -9.19 -3.86
C TYR A 395 -13.72 -8.72 -4.97
N THR A 396 -12.76 -9.58 -5.35
CA THR A 396 -11.85 -9.34 -6.48
C THR A 396 -12.41 -9.98 -7.74
N PHE A 397 -13.01 -9.17 -8.62
CA PHE A 397 -13.66 -9.64 -9.85
C PHE A 397 -12.64 -10.14 -10.88
N LEU A 398 -11.57 -9.37 -11.04
CA LEU A 398 -10.42 -9.66 -11.90
C LEU A 398 -9.16 -9.20 -11.18
N PRO A 399 -7.95 -9.68 -11.55
CA PRO A 399 -6.73 -9.14 -11.00
C PRO A 399 -6.73 -7.62 -11.06
N ASN A 400 -6.43 -6.99 -9.93
CA ASN A 400 -6.41 -5.54 -9.74
C ASN A 400 -7.79 -4.82 -9.85
N ILE A 401 -8.91 -5.56 -9.88
CA ILE A 401 -10.26 -4.96 -9.87
C ILE A 401 -11.05 -5.49 -8.67
N VAL A 402 -11.26 -4.62 -7.69
CA VAL A 402 -11.92 -4.95 -6.42
C VAL A 402 -13.20 -4.15 -6.26
N GLY A 403 -14.30 -4.83 -5.94
CA GLY A 403 -15.56 -4.22 -5.52
C GLY A 403 -15.74 -4.27 -4.01
N GLN A 404 -16.38 -3.26 -3.47
CA GLN A 404 -16.81 -3.15 -2.08
C GLN A 404 -18.29 -2.80 -2.00
N LEU A 405 -18.98 -3.37 -1.03
CA LEU A 405 -20.34 -3.01 -0.66
C LEU A 405 -20.42 -2.93 0.86
N GLU A 406 -20.96 -1.84 1.39
CA GLU A 406 -21.17 -1.68 2.82
C GLU A 406 -22.59 -1.17 3.11
N TYR A 407 -23.13 -1.59 4.23
CA TYR A 407 -24.37 -1.07 4.78
C TYR A 407 -24.16 -0.69 6.24
N TYR A 408 -24.43 0.56 6.54
CA TYR A 408 -24.48 1.08 7.90
C TYR A 408 -25.93 1.32 8.30
N LEU A 409 -26.26 0.95 9.53
CA LEU A 409 -27.53 1.21 10.18
C LEU A 409 -27.28 1.69 11.61
N GLY A 410 -27.72 2.88 11.93
CA GLY A 410 -27.47 3.44 13.24
C GLY A 410 -28.21 4.71 13.54
N LYS A 411 -27.58 5.57 14.30
CA LYS A 411 -28.13 6.84 14.78
C LYS A 411 -27.05 7.90 14.87
N ASN A 412 -27.45 9.14 14.68
CA ASN A 412 -26.66 10.29 15.09
C ASN A 412 -26.53 10.32 16.63
N ILE A 413 -25.38 10.76 17.13
CA ILE A 413 -25.11 10.81 18.59
C ILE A 413 -25.77 12.03 19.24
N HIS A 414 -25.98 13.14 18.52
CA HIS A 414 -26.54 14.37 19.02
C HIS A 414 -28.04 14.25 19.34
N ASP A 415 -28.84 13.94 18.34
CA ASP A 415 -30.29 13.94 18.36
C ASP A 415 -30.92 12.55 18.45
N ASN A 416 -30.15 11.48 18.26
CA ASN A 416 -30.55 10.09 18.14
C ASN A 416 -31.42 9.79 16.90
N ASP A 417 -31.44 10.66 15.91
CA ASP A 417 -32.12 10.43 14.64
C ASP A 417 -31.53 9.22 13.94
N ARG A 418 -32.40 8.43 13.34
CA ARG A 418 -31.99 7.21 12.61
C ARG A 418 -31.25 7.61 11.36
N GLN A 419 -30.14 6.92 11.12
CA GLN A 419 -29.32 7.08 9.94
C GLN A 419 -28.98 5.71 9.34
N ASP A 420 -29.02 5.62 8.03
CA ASP A 420 -28.48 4.48 7.32
C ASP A 420 -27.73 4.93 6.06
N THR A 421 -26.73 4.16 5.69
CA THR A 421 -25.90 4.44 4.50
C THR A 421 -25.66 3.16 3.72
N ILE A 422 -25.97 3.20 2.43
CA ILE A 422 -25.49 2.20 1.47
C ILE A 422 -24.28 2.80 0.77
N PHE A 423 -23.21 2.07 0.78
CA PHE A 423 -21.95 2.44 0.17
C PHE A 423 -21.50 1.35 -0.80
N SER A 424 -21.08 1.74 -1.99
CA SER A 424 -20.43 0.84 -2.93
C SER A 424 -19.24 1.50 -3.60
N ARG A 425 -18.23 0.70 -3.94
CA ARG A 425 -16.99 1.16 -4.54
C ARG A 425 -16.43 0.12 -5.50
N VAL A 426 -15.91 0.58 -6.61
CA VAL A 426 -15.05 -0.22 -7.50
C VAL A 426 -13.68 0.45 -7.58
N SER A 427 -12.62 -0.31 -7.35
CA SER A 427 -11.23 0.14 -7.39
C SER A 427 -10.46 -0.65 -8.44
N LEU A 428 -9.77 0.05 -9.33
CA LEU A 428 -8.88 -0.50 -10.35
C LEU A 428 -7.45 -0.04 -10.02
N TYR A 429 -6.56 -1.00 -9.79
CA TYR A 429 -5.14 -0.76 -9.45
C TYR A 429 -4.28 -1.03 -10.68
N PHE A 430 -3.24 -0.21 -10.91
CA PHE A 430 -2.31 -0.38 -12.05
C PHE A 430 -0.92 0.19 -11.75
#